data_66159cfb3cdafa72d8192d412ffa9489
#
_entry.id   66159cfb3cdafa72d8192d412ffa9489
#
_cell.length_a   1.000
_cell.length_b   1.000
_cell.length_c   1.000
_cell.angle_alpha   90.00
_cell.angle_beta   90.00
_cell.angle_gamma   90.00
#
_symmetry.space_group_name_H-M   'P 1'
#
loop_
_entity.id
_entity.type
_entity.pdbx_description
1 polymer ?
#
loop_
_entity_poly.entity_id
_entity_poly.type
_entity_poly.pdbx_seq_one_letter_code
_entity_poly.pdbx_strand_id
1 'polypeptide(L)'
;MKRTTVHNLIIVDASGSMSSIYSQALTGINETIQTIYLVDQHDPYVAQSITLLSFANGDEKLQYIYRNEDPEMVRPVTEKDYVLRGSTALYDAIGDAVTGLKKHVGKEDKALVTIITDGYENDSRRWTGQQVKALIEELRGKGWVFTYIGANQDVEAEAGKIGMVNSMKFEATIEGTVEMFKKEGNYRRRWNERVSRGEDHLEEGYFHEEPFQIPADRITPERIDHLAAHEVFVFGSNVYGRHDGGAARAALHRFGAKYGVAEGPQGQSYAIPTVGLRPEETAMAIHRFINTARLNPGLKYLVTPIGCGNGGWDAADMAPLFAEARDVPNISLPRLFWAYLS
;
A
#
# COMPACT_ATOMS: atom_id res chain seq x y z
N MET A 1 5.14 -24.26 -12.73
CA MET A 1 5.29 -23.11 -13.65
C MET A 1 6.48 -22.30 -13.18
N LYS A 2 7.24 -21.66 -14.09
CA LYS A 2 8.31 -20.74 -13.70
C LYS A 2 7.66 -19.45 -13.19
N ARG A 3 8.03 -18.97 -12.01
CA ARG A 3 7.58 -17.69 -11.48
C ARG A 3 8.17 -16.56 -12.34
N THR A 4 7.40 -15.53 -12.65
CA THR A 4 7.92 -14.30 -13.28
C THR A 4 8.66 -13.51 -12.21
N THR A 5 9.91 -13.11 -12.47
CA THR A 5 10.63 -12.26 -11.52
C THR A 5 10.29 -10.78 -11.74
N VAL A 6 9.92 -10.10 -10.66
CA VAL A 6 9.79 -8.64 -10.61
C VAL A 6 11.03 -8.07 -9.93
N HIS A 7 11.80 -7.32 -10.69
CA HIS A 7 12.97 -6.60 -10.19
C HIS A 7 12.55 -5.20 -9.70
N ASN A 8 12.55 -5.00 -8.38
CA ASN A 8 12.25 -3.70 -7.79
C ASN A 8 13.55 -2.90 -7.65
N LEU A 9 13.65 -1.79 -8.36
CA LEU A 9 14.72 -0.81 -8.19
C LEU A 9 14.15 0.44 -7.51
N ILE A 10 14.61 0.71 -6.30
CA ILE A 10 14.19 1.85 -5.49
C ILE A 10 15.37 2.80 -5.37
N ILE A 11 15.22 4.01 -5.91
CA ILE A 11 16.22 5.08 -5.94
C ILE A 11 15.73 6.20 -5.04
N VAL A 12 16.39 6.41 -3.91
CA VAL A 12 15.94 7.38 -2.90
C VAL A 12 16.94 8.52 -2.79
N ASP A 13 16.43 9.73 -2.87
CA ASP A 13 17.20 10.94 -2.63
C ASP A 13 17.71 10.97 -1.18
N ALA A 14 18.99 11.23 -1.02
CA ALA A 14 19.64 11.43 0.26
C ALA A 14 20.31 12.83 0.33
N SER A 15 19.82 13.79 -0.46
CA SER A 15 20.27 15.18 -0.39
C SER A 15 19.83 15.87 0.90
N GLY A 16 20.43 17.00 1.20
CA GLY A 16 20.19 17.74 2.45
C GLY A 16 18.75 18.20 2.66
N SER A 17 17.98 18.43 1.58
CA SER A 17 16.56 18.82 1.64
C SER A 17 15.69 17.76 2.30
N MET A 18 16.01 16.47 2.12
CA MET A 18 15.28 15.35 2.75
C MET A 18 15.29 15.38 4.28
N SER A 19 16.07 16.27 4.91
CA SER A 19 16.17 16.35 6.38
C SER A 19 14.85 16.61 7.09
N SER A 20 13.93 17.35 6.47
CA SER A 20 12.61 17.67 7.03
C SER A 20 11.67 16.48 7.15
N ILE A 21 11.89 15.44 6.34
CA ILE A 21 11.06 14.22 6.24
C ILE A 21 11.86 12.94 6.46
N TYR A 22 13.07 13.04 7.00
CA TYR A 22 14.03 11.94 7.10
C TYR A 22 13.47 10.69 7.77
N SER A 23 12.89 10.85 8.98
CA SER A 23 12.36 9.72 9.74
C SER A 23 11.21 9.03 9.02
N GLN A 24 10.34 9.79 8.36
CA GLN A 24 9.20 9.28 7.58
C GLN A 24 9.68 8.57 6.31
N ALA A 25 10.69 9.12 5.64
CA ALA A 25 11.31 8.49 4.48
C ALA A 25 11.94 7.15 4.86
N LEU A 26 12.69 7.09 5.96
CA LEU A 26 13.29 5.85 6.46
C LEU A 26 12.23 4.80 6.83
N THR A 27 11.17 5.21 7.51
CA THR A 27 10.03 4.33 7.84
C THR A 27 9.36 3.82 6.56
N GLY A 28 9.03 4.71 5.62
CA GLY A 28 8.36 4.36 4.38
C GLY A 28 9.19 3.48 3.44
N ILE A 29 10.52 3.64 3.41
CA ILE A 29 11.41 2.70 2.72
C ILE A 29 11.23 1.29 3.29
N ASN A 30 11.19 1.15 4.62
CA ASN A 30 10.98 -0.14 5.27
C ASN A 30 9.59 -0.71 5.02
N GLU A 31 8.55 0.13 4.96
CA GLU A 31 7.19 -0.28 4.58
C GLU A 31 7.12 -0.77 3.13
N THR A 32 7.85 -0.12 2.21
CA THR A 32 7.97 -0.55 0.81
C THR A 32 8.65 -1.92 0.72
N ILE A 33 9.76 -2.13 1.43
CA ILE A 33 10.44 -3.43 1.52
C ILE A 33 9.50 -4.50 2.07
N GLN A 34 8.77 -4.20 3.14
CA GLN A 34 7.79 -5.13 3.73
C GLN A 34 6.66 -5.46 2.76
N THR A 35 6.19 -4.49 1.97
CA THR A 35 5.19 -4.72 0.94
C THR A 35 5.70 -5.69 -0.13
N ILE A 36 6.93 -5.51 -0.60
CA ILE A 36 7.56 -6.40 -1.60
C ILE A 36 7.72 -7.81 -1.01
N TYR A 37 8.19 -7.93 0.22
CA TYR A 37 8.32 -9.21 0.93
C TYR A 37 6.98 -9.94 1.03
N LEU A 38 5.91 -9.25 1.42
CA LEU A 38 4.57 -9.85 1.55
C LEU A 38 4.02 -10.32 0.20
N VAL A 39 4.25 -9.57 -0.88
CA VAL A 39 3.88 -10.00 -2.24
C VAL A 39 4.64 -11.28 -2.61
N ASP A 40 5.95 -11.33 -2.36
CA ASP A 40 6.76 -12.52 -2.67
C ASP A 40 6.28 -13.77 -1.93
N GLN A 41 5.92 -13.63 -0.66
CA GLN A 41 5.47 -14.75 0.18
C GLN A 41 4.07 -15.26 -0.18
N HIS A 42 3.18 -14.37 -0.66
CA HIS A 42 1.77 -14.72 -0.87
C HIS A 42 1.41 -15.00 -2.34
N ASP A 43 2.25 -14.57 -3.28
CA ASP A 43 2.00 -14.79 -4.71
C ASP A 43 2.81 -15.97 -5.26
N PRO A 44 2.14 -17.08 -5.64
CA PRO A 44 2.84 -18.26 -6.16
C PRO A 44 3.36 -18.07 -7.59
N TYR A 45 2.94 -17.04 -8.31
CA TYR A 45 3.25 -16.81 -9.72
C TYR A 45 4.35 -15.75 -9.93
N VAL A 46 4.60 -14.91 -8.92
CA VAL A 46 5.57 -13.82 -8.97
C VAL A 46 6.65 -14.01 -7.93
N ALA A 47 7.91 -13.88 -8.35
CA ALA A 47 9.06 -13.78 -7.45
C ALA A 47 9.53 -12.32 -7.42
N GLN A 48 10.06 -11.88 -6.30
CA GLN A 48 10.52 -10.50 -6.15
C GLN A 48 12.04 -10.46 -5.97
N SER A 49 12.68 -9.39 -6.44
CA SER A 49 14.03 -9.03 -6.00
C SER A 49 14.10 -7.56 -5.65
N ILE A 50 14.98 -7.18 -4.75
CA ILE A 50 15.13 -5.82 -4.25
C ILE A 50 16.50 -5.26 -4.58
N THR A 51 16.53 -4.15 -5.28
CA THR A 51 17.68 -3.25 -5.40
C THR A 51 17.29 -1.92 -4.80
N LEU A 52 17.94 -1.53 -3.72
CA LEU A 52 17.72 -0.25 -3.04
C LEU A 52 19.02 0.52 -2.99
N LEU A 53 18.98 1.76 -3.40
CA LEU A 53 20.11 2.67 -3.28
C LEU A 53 19.66 4.07 -2.86
N SER A 54 20.58 4.78 -2.22
CA SER A 54 20.48 6.22 -1.98
C SER A 54 21.49 6.97 -2.83
N PHE A 55 21.14 8.18 -3.24
CA PHE A 55 22.00 9.06 -4.03
C PHE A 55 22.03 10.47 -3.47
N ALA A 56 23.13 11.18 -3.76
CA ALA A 56 23.31 12.59 -3.45
C ALA A 56 24.30 13.21 -4.48
N ASN A 57 25.43 13.74 -4.04
CA ASN A 57 26.43 14.47 -4.87
C ASN A 57 26.87 13.70 -6.14
N GLY A 58 27.03 14.43 -7.26
CA GLY A 58 27.39 13.86 -8.55
C GLY A 58 28.77 13.21 -8.66
N ASP A 59 29.70 13.56 -7.77
CA ASP A 59 31.05 12.94 -7.70
C ASP A 59 31.08 11.66 -6.89
N GLU A 60 30.02 11.35 -6.15
CA GLU A 60 29.95 10.16 -5.32
C GLU A 60 29.44 8.94 -6.09
N LYS A 61 29.91 7.75 -5.70
CA LYS A 61 29.32 6.53 -6.17
C LYS A 61 27.97 6.31 -5.51
N LEU A 62 27.03 5.72 -6.27
CA LEU A 62 25.74 5.28 -5.73
C LEU A 62 25.94 4.42 -4.50
N GLN A 63 25.22 4.72 -3.43
CA GLN A 63 25.24 3.92 -2.22
C GLN A 63 24.15 2.87 -2.26
N TYR A 64 24.53 1.69 -2.72
CA TYR A 64 23.63 0.55 -2.71
C TYR A 64 23.53 -0.01 -1.29
N ILE A 65 22.29 -0.08 -0.81
CA ILE A 65 21.92 -0.75 0.44
C ILE A 65 21.69 -2.23 0.13
N TYR A 66 20.96 -2.51 -0.96
CA TYR A 66 20.71 -3.85 -1.49
C TYR A 66 20.94 -3.89 -2.99
N ARG A 67 21.39 -5.03 -3.52
CA ARG A 67 21.59 -5.25 -4.96
C ARG A 67 21.02 -6.60 -5.38
N ASN A 68 19.85 -6.58 -6.01
CA ASN A 68 19.18 -7.77 -6.52
C ASN A 68 19.05 -8.88 -5.47
N GLU A 69 18.72 -8.47 -4.23
CA GLU A 69 18.59 -9.37 -3.09
C GLU A 69 17.21 -10.03 -3.09
N ASP A 70 17.16 -11.25 -2.59
CA ASP A 70 15.93 -11.93 -2.25
C ASP A 70 15.26 -11.19 -1.06
N PRO A 71 13.94 -10.91 -1.11
CA PRO A 71 13.26 -10.23 -0.02
C PRO A 71 13.42 -10.89 1.36
N GLU A 72 13.60 -12.22 1.42
CA GLU A 72 13.85 -12.96 2.66
C GLU A 72 15.21 -12.62 3.31
N MET A 73 16.16 -12.17 2.50
CA MET A 73 17.52 -11.85 2.95
C MET A 73 17.69 -10.37 3.34
N VAL A 74 16.65 -9.56 3.14
CA VAL A 74 16.67 -8.12 3.37
C VAL A 74 16.31 -7.80 4.82
N ARG A 75 17.22 -7.12 5.54
CA ARG A 75 16.94 -6.57 6.88
C ARG A 75 16.32 -5.17 6.79
N PRO A 76 15.70 -4.66 7.86
CA PRO A 76 15.29 -3.27 7.90
C PRO A 76 16.46 -2.30 7.68
N VAL A 77 16.22 -1.26 6.86
CA VAL A 77 17.14 -0.14 6.63
C VAL A 77 17.22 0.71 7.90
N THR A 78 18.42 1.10 8.28
CA THR A 78 18.69 1.90 9.47
C THR A 78 19.26 3.27 9.10
N GLU A 79 19.38 4.16 10.07
CA GLU A 79 20.04 5.47 9.93
C GLU A 79 21.51 5.35 9.46
N LYS A 80 22.16 4.21 9.67
CA LYS A 80 23.52 3.95 9.18
C LYS A 80 23.59 3.64 7.69
N ASP A 81 22.48 3.15 7.14
CA ASP A 81 22.36 2.77 5.72
C ASP A 81 21.86 3.93 4.87
N TYR A 82 20.99 4.79 5.41
CA TYR A 82 20.42 5.94 4.75
C TYR A 82 20.93 7.23 5.40
N VAL A 83 21.98 7.80 4.83
CA VAL A 83 22.67 8.99 5.37
C VAL A 83 22.50 10.15 4.41
N LEU A 84 22.01 11.29 4.92
CA LEU A 84 21.84 12.52 4.13
C LEU A 84 23.17 13.18 3.80
N ARG A 85 23.30 13.70 2.57
CA ARG A 85 24.50 14.32 2.02
C ARG A 85 24.13 15.36 0.96
N GLY A 86 24.85 16.44 0.87
CA GLY A 86 24.99 17.46 -0.16
C GLY A 86 23.79 17.72 -1.11
N SER A 87 24.07 17.62 -2.40
CA SER A 87 23.23 18.01 -3.55
C SER A 87 22.49 16.83 -4.18
N THR A 88 21.73 17.08 -5.27
CA THR A 88 20.84 16.10 -5.91
C THR A 88 21.34 15.75 -7.32
N ALA A 89 22.12 14.67 -7.48
CA ALA A 89 22.60 14.16 -8.75
C ALA A 89 21.64 13.08 -9.32
N LEU A 90 20.42 13.49 -9.63
CA LEU A 90 19.32 12.59 -9.99
C LEU A 90 19.57 11.83 -11.31
N TYR A 91 20.05 12.52 -12.35
CA TYR A 91 20.28 11.88 -13.66
C TYR A 91 21.40 10.84 -13.59
N ASP A 92 22.47 11.13 -12.85
CA ASP A 92 23.55 10.19 -12.61
C ASP A 92 23.05 8.94 -11.87
N ALA A 93 22.20 9.14 -10.86
CA ALA A 93 21.62 8.05 -10.09
C ALA A 93 20.73 7.14 -10.94
N ILE A 94 19.82 7.72 -11.74
CA ILE A 94 18.92 6.96 -12.61
C ILE A 94 19.73 6.22 -13.68
N GLY A 95 20.61 6.93 -14.39
CA GLY A 95 21.37 6.35 -15.50
C GLY A 95 22.23 5.17 -15.08
N ASP A 96 22.99 5.31 -14.00
CA ASP A 96 23.89 4.27 -13.50
C ASP A 96 23.10 3.09 -12.90
N ALA A 97 22.08 3.36 -12.09
CA ALA A 97 21.31 2.30 -11.42
C ALA A 97 20.49 1.47 -12.43
N VAL A 98 19.81 2.13 -13.37
CA VAL A 98 19.00 1.47 -14.40
C VAL A 98 19.89 0.65 -15.35
N THR A 99 21.05 1.20 -15.76
CA THR A 99 22.02 0.48 -16.58
C THR A 99 22.59 -0.74 -15.83
N GLY A 100 22.80 -0.60 -14.53
CA GLY A 100 23.22 -1.69 -13.67
C GLY A 100 22.17 -2.81 -13.60
N LEU A 101 20.91 -2.46 -13.32
CA LEU A 101 19.82 -3.42 -13.23
C LEU A 101 19.55 -4.13 -14.56
N LYS A 102 19.63 -3.42 -15.69
CA LYS A 102 19.40 -3.97 -17.05
C LYS A 102 20.21 -5.25 -17.33
N LYS A 103 21.34 -5.44 -16.66
CA LYS A 103 22.19 -6.64 -16.82
C LYS A 103 21.62 -7.90 -16.16
N HIS A 104 20.65 -7.73 -15.27
CA HIS A 104 20.06 -8.81 -14.47
C HIS A 104 18.63 -9.16 -14.87
N VAL A 105 17.95 -8.26 -15.58
CA VAL A 105 16.54 -8.46 -16.00
C VAL A 105 16.47 -9.35 -17.23
N GLY A 106 15.84 -10.51 -17.09
CA GLY A 106 15.59 -11.45 -18.17
C GLY A 106 14.45 -11.00 -19.11
N LYS A 107 14.30 -11.68 -20.25
CA LYS A 107 13.30 -11.32 -21.26
C LYS A 107 11.86 -11.39 -20.76
N GLU A 108 11.56 -12.35 -19.90
CA GLU A 108 10.22 -12.60 -19.35
C GLU A 108 10.02 -11.91 -17.98
N ASP A 109 11.09 -11.33 -17.44
CA ASP A 109 11.02 -10.65 -16.16
C ASP A 109 10.38 -9.27 -16.30
N LYS A 110 9.91 -8.72 -15.19
CA LYS A 110 9.39 -7.37 -15.10
C LYS A 110 10.34 -6.51 -14.27
N ALA A 111 10.35 -5.21 -14.52
CA ALA A 111 11.10 -4.27 -13.71
C ALA A 111 10.22 -3.08 -13.32
N LEU A 112 10.21 -2.77 -12.03
CA LEU A 112 9.57 -1.60 -11.47
C LEU A 112 10.64 -0.70 -10.85
N VAL A 113 10.84 0.47 -11.45
CA VAL A 113 11.81 1.48 -11.02
C VAL A 113 11.06 2.61 -10.33
N THR A 114 11.30 2.81 -9.05
CA THR A 114 10.68 3.87 -8.24
C THR A 114 11.73 4.90 -7.84
N ILE A 115 11.53 6.14 -8.20
CA ILE A 115 12.36 7.28 -7.82
C ILE A 115 11.61 8.11 -6.79
N ILE A 116 12.25 8.41 -5.65
CA ILE A 116 11.69 9.25 -4.58
C ILE A 116 12.65 10.40 -4.30
N THR A 117 12.20 11.65 -4.49
CA THR A 117 13.00 12.86 -4.29
C THR A 117 12.14 14.03 -3.82
N ASP A 118 12.69 14.94 -3.05
CA ASP A 118 12.07 16.22 -2.67
C ASP A 118 12.71 17.44 -3.37
N GLY A 119 13.70 17.19 -4.27
CA GLY A 119 14.51 18.22 -4.89
C GLY A 119 14.59 18.12 -6.41
N TYR A 120 15.06 19.23 -7.02
CA TYR A 120 15.38 19.29 -8.43
C TYR A 120 16.77 18.71 -8.70
N GLU A 121 16.96 18.13 -9.91
CA GLU A 121 18.28 17.84 -10.44
C GLU A 121 19.20 19.08 -10.41
N ASN A 122 20.37 18.96 -9.82
CA ASN A 122 21.28 20.10 -9.71
C ASN A 122 22.78 19.77 -9.70
N ASP A 123 23.20 18.50 -9.76
CA ASP A 123 24.62 18.14 -9.62
C ASP A 123 25.06 16.92 -10.45
N SER A 124 24.26 16.45 -11.41
CA SER A 124 24.65 15.34 -12.30
C SER A 124 25.74 15.76 -13.28
N ARG A 125 26.71 14.88 -13.50
CA ARG A 125 27.91 15.15 -14.32
C ARG A 125 28.18 14.11 -15.40
N ARG A 126 27.66 12.90 -15.24
CA ARG A 126 27.86 11.76 -16.16
C ARG A 126 26.70 11.57 -17.12
N TRP A 127 25.48 11.81 -16.65
CA TRP A 127 24.27 11.64 -17.41
C TRP A 127 23.55 12.96 -17.61
N THR A 128 23.10 13.20 -18.83
CA THR A 128 22.20 14.33 -19.15
C THR A 128 20.75 13.85 -19.11
N GLY A 129 19.80 14.77 -18.91
CA GLY A 129 18.37 14.46 -18.96
C GLY A 129 17.95 13.80 -20.28
N GLN A 130 18.57 14.19 -21.42
CA GLN A 130 18.29 13.58 -22.72
C GLN A 130 18.74 12.12 -22.80
N GLN A 131 19.90 11.78 -22.22
CA GLN A 131 20.38 10.40 -22.17
C GLN A 131 19.53 9.53 -21.26
N VAL A 132 19.12 10.06 -20.09
CA VAL A 132 18.21 9.38 -19.18
C VAL A 132 16.87 9.15 -19.85
N LYS A 133 16.31 10.15 -20.54
CA LYS A 133 15.07 10.03 -21.30
C LYS A 133 15.14 8.91 -22.35
N ALA A 134 16.17 8.90 -23.16
CA ALA A 134 16.35 7.87 -24.19
C ALA A 134 16.44 6.46 -23.57
N LEU A 135 17.14 6.31 -22.43
CA LEU A 135 17.23 5.04 -21.70
C LEU A 135 15.88 4.58 -21.18
N ILE A 136 15.11 5.50 -20.57
CA ILE A 136 13.77 5.20 -20.01
C ILE A 136 12.80 4.81 -21.14
N GLU A 137 12.77 5.58 -22.23
CA GLU A 137 11.89 5.28 -23.38
C GLU A 137 12.22 3.93 -24.01
N GLU A 138 13.52 3.59 -24.17
CA GLU A 138 13.96 2.26 -24.65
C GLU A 138 13.41 1.14 -23.75
N LEU A 139 13.54 1.30 -22.43
CA LEU A 139 13.17 0.24 -21.48
C LEU A 139 11.66 0.15 -21.25
N ARG A 140 10.94 1.26 -21.30
CA ARG A 140 9.46 1.25 -21.32
C ARG A 140 8.95 0.46 -22.52
N GLY A 141 9.54 0.64 -23.69
CA GLY A 141 9.23 -0.19 -24.87
C GLY A 141 9.52 -1.69 -24.69
N LYS A 142 10.20 -2.08 -23.62
CA LYS A 142 10.44 -3.47 -23.18
C LYS A 142 9.58 -3.90 -21.98
N GLY A 143 8.59 -3.09 -21.60
CA GLY A 143 7.67 -3.37 -20.52
C GLY A 143 8.18 -3.02 -19.12
N TRP A 144 9.26 -2.23 -19.00
CA TRP A 144 9.68 -1.69 -17.72
C TRP A 144 8.75 -0.56 -17.26
N VAL A 145 8.46 -0.53 -15.98
CA VAL A 145 7.65 0.52 -15.36
C VAL A 145 8.55 1.47 -14.59
N PHE A 146 8.37 2.76 -14.84
CA PHE A 146 9.08 3.83 -14.12
C PHE A 146 8.07 4.71 -13.41
N THR A 147 8.32 4.98 -12.13
CA THR A 147 7.50 5.83 -11.29
C THR A 147 8.35 6.94 -10.68
N TYR A 148 7.87 8.16 -10.75
CA TYR A 148 8.52 9.35 -10.20
C TYR A 148 7.66 9.94 -9.08
N ILE A 149 8.17 9.94 -7.87
CA ILE A 149 7.48 10.45 -6.68
C ILE A 149 8.26 11.66 -6.20
N GLY A 150 7.67 12.83 -6.33
CA GLY A 150 8.36 14.09 -6.08
C GLY A 150 7.61 15.01 -5.11
N ALA A 151 8.37 15.87 -4.41
CA ALA A 151 7.83 16.93 -3.57
C ALA A 151 8.41 18.29 -3.97
N ASN A 152 7.75 19.37 -3.55
CA ASN A 152 8.24 20.75 -3.67
C ASN A 152 8.59 21.22 -5.10
N GLN A 153 8.05 20.55 -6.14
CA GLN A 153 8.35 20.82 -7.55
C GLN A 153 7.13 20.58 -8.43
N ASP A 154 7.22 20.97 -9.71
CA ASP A 154 6.28 20.52 -10.74
C ASP A 154 6.66 19.08 -11.16
N VAL A 155 6.13 18.11 -10.42
CA VAL A 155 6.50 16.71 -10.51
C VAL A 155 6.19 16.12 -11.89
N GLU A 156 5.07 16.51 -12.49
CA GLU A 156 4.68 16.05 -13.82
C GLU A 156 5.63 16.57 -14.89
N ALA A 157 5.98 17.87 -14.83
CA ALA A 157 6.94 18.47 -15.76
C ALA A 157 8.34 17.86 -15.60
N GLU A 158 8.82 17.65 -14.36
CA GLU A 158 10.15 17.06 -14.12
C GLU A 158 10.22 15.59 -14.60
N ALA A 159 9.21 14.78 -14.29
CA ALA A 159 9.08 13.42 -14.79
C ALA A 159 9.03 13.38 -16.32
N GLY A 160 8.26 14.26 -16.93
CA GLY A 160 8.12 14.37 -18.40
C GLY A 160 9.43 14.73 -19.11
N LYS A 161 10.31 15.56 -18.50
CA LYS A 161 11.63 15.89 -19.08
C LYS A 161 12.49 14.65 -19.31
N ILE A 162 12.34 13.63 -18.50
CA ILE A 162 13.09 12.36 -18.57
C ILE A 162 12.25 11.19 -19.05
N GLY A 163 11.08 11.44 -19.69
CA GLY A 163 10.26 10.42 -20.35
C GLY A 163 9.46 9.52 -19.41
N MET A 164 9.32 9.87 -18.14
CA MET A 164 8.46 9.15 -17.19
C MET A 164 7.01 9.62 -17.33
N VAL A 165 6.07 8.68 -17.36
CA VAL A 165 4.63 8.94 -17.51
C VAL A 165 3.87 8.71 -16.20
N ASN A 166 4.42 7.92 -15.28
CA ASN A 166 3.81 7.68 -13.98
C ASN A 166 4.49 8.59 -12.96
N SER A 167 3.81 9.65 -12.55
CA SER A 167 4.30 10.59 -11.54
C SER A 167 3.28 10.80 -10.44
N MET A 168 3.76 10.99 -9.23
CA MET A 168 2.94 11.30 -8.05
C MET A 168 3.57 12.42 -7.26
N LYS A 169 2.80 13.47 -6.98
CA LYS A 169 3.21 14.56 -6.12
C LYS A 169 2.83 14.28 -4.68
N PHE A 170 3.73 14.63 -3.74
CA PHE A 170 3.41 14.64 -2.32
C PHE A 170 3.86 15.96 -1.66
N GLU A 171 3.34 16.23 -0.48
CA GLU A 171 3.80 17.34 0.34
C GLU A 171 4.96 16.88 1.23
N ALA A 172 6.07 17.62 1.24
CA ALA A 172 7.23 17.33 2.09
C ALA A 172 6.96 17.69 3.56
N THR A 173 5.90 17.12 4.10
CA THR A 173 5.50 17.16 5.52
C THR A 173 5.52 15.74 6.09
N ILE A 174 5.45 15.62 7.41
CA ILE A 174 5.36 14.32 8.08
C ILE A 174 4.15 13.54 7.55
N GLU A 175 2.98 14.16 7.58
CA GLU A 175 1.72 13.57 7.18
C GLU A 175 1.70 13.22 5.68
N GLY A 176 2.14 14.15 4.83
CA GLY A 176 2.19 13.96 3.38
C GLY A 176 3.13 12.83 2.97
N THR A 177 4.27 12.70 3.67
CA THR A 177 5.22 11.60 3.41
C THR A 177 4.65 10.25 3.81
N VAL A 178 4.00 10.14 4.96
CA VAL A 178 3.34 8.89 5.40
C VAL A 178 2.23 8.50 4.43
N GLU A 179 1.40 9.46 4.01
CA GLU A 179 0.32 9.20 3.05
C GLU A 179 0.87 8.75 1.69
N MET A 180 1.96 9.38 1.23
CA MET A 180 2.64 9.01 -0.03
C MET A 180 3.09 7.55 -0.02
N PHE A 181 3.80 7.10 1.02
CA PHE A 181 4.26 5.71 1.11
C PHE A 181 3.10 4.72 1.22
N LYS A 182 2.03 5.08 1.94
CA LYS A 182 0.81 4.27 2.00
C LYS A 182 0.16 4.11 0.62
N LYS A 183 0.04 5.19 -0.15
CA LYS A 183 -0.48 5.17 -1.53
C LYS A 183 0.42 4.33 -2.44
N GLU A 184 1.73 4.55 -2.40
CA GLU A 184 2.70 3.81 -3.19
C GLU A 184 2.61 2.30 -2.93
N GLY A 185 2.55 1.89 -1.66
CA GLY A 185 2.39 0.49 -1.29
C GLY A 185 1.10 -0.14 -1.83
N ASN A 186 -0.01 0.61 -1.89
CA ASN A 186 -1.26 0.14 -2.50
C ASN A 186 -1.13 -0.01 -4.02
N TYR A 187 -0.55 0.97 -4.71
CA TYR A 187 -0.31 0.89 -6.16
C TYR A 187 0.64 -0.26 -6.50
N ARG A 188 1.70 -0.48 -5.73
CA ARG A 188 2.64 -1.58 -5.90
C ARG A 188 1.96 -2.95 -5.77
N ARG A 189 1.11 -3.16 -4.77
CA ARG A 189 0.34 -4.40 -4.64
C ARG A 189 -0.56 -4.64 -5.84
N ARG A 190 -1.36 -3.65 -6.25
CA ARG A 190 -2.25 -3.75 -7.42
C ARG A 190 -1.48 -4.04 -8.71
N TRP A 191 -0.35 -3.37 -8.91
CA TRP A 191 0.49 -3.62 -10.07
C TRP A 191 1.03 -5.05 -10.08
N ASN A 192 1.49 -5.58 -8.94
CA ASN A 192 1.92 -6.98 -8.82
C ASN A 192 0.78 -7.97 -9.09
N GLU A 193 -0.45 -7.70 -8.64
CA GLU A 193 -1.62 -8.50 -8.97
C GLU A 193 -1.89 -8.55 -10.48
N ARG A 194 -1.69 -7.43 -11.20
CA ARG A 194 -1.78 -7.38 -12.66
C ARG A 194 -0.67 -8.22 -13.31
N VAL A 195 0.55 -8.14 -12.81
CA VAL A 195 1.66 -9.01 -13.25
C VAL A 195 1.32 -10.48 -13.05
N SER A 196 0.80 -10.84 -11.87
CA SER A 196 0.40 -12.21 -11.53
C SER A 196 -0.67 -12.77 -12.46
N ARG A 197 -1.60 -11.93 -12.93
CA ARG A 197 -2.62 -12.27 -13.92
C ARG A 197 -2.10 -12.35 -15.35
N GLY A 198 -0.83 -11.96 -15.58
CA GLY A 198 -0.23 -11.92 -16.91
C GLY A 198 -0.80 -10.81 -17.79
N GLU A 199 -1.22 -9.69 -17.22
CA GLU A 199 -1.74 -8.56 -17.98
C GLU A 199 -0.65 -7.89 -18.82
N ASP A 200 -1.03 -7.43 -20.00
CA ASP A 200 -0.18 -6.63 -20.90
C ASP A 200 -0.28 -5.13 -20.55
N HIS A 201 0.63 -4.32 -21.11
CA HIS A 201 0.62 -2.85 -20.97
C HIS A 201 0.66 -2.36 -19.53
N LEU A 202 1.58 -2.92 -18.73
CA LEU A 202 1.78 -2.57 -17.33
C LEU A 202 2.55 -1.25 -17.13
N GLU A 203 3.13 -0.70 -18.19
CA GLU A 203 4.00 0.49 -18.19
C GLU A 203 3.24 1.81 -18.02
N GLU A 204 1.92 1.81 -18.22
CA GLU A 204 1.06 2.97 -18.07
C GLU A 204 0.04 2.76 -16.93
N GLY A 205 -0.40 3.87 -16.36
CA GLY A 205 -1.46 3.86 -15.36
C GLY A 205 -1.08 3.30 -14.00
N TYR A 206 0.21 3.27 -13.65
CA TYR A 206 0.64 2.78 -12.33
C TYR A 206 -0.03 3.52 -11.18
N PHE A 207 -0.14 4.85 -11.26
CA PHE A 207 -0.84 5.69 -10.29
C PHE A 207 -2.30 6.00 -10.66
N HIS A 208 -2.87 5.29 -11.63
CA HIS A 208 -4.31 5.45 -11.91
C HIS A 208 -5.12 4.86 -10.76
N GLU A 209 -5.94 5.68 -10.18
CA GLU A 209 -7.08 5.21 -9.39
C GLU A 209 -8.12 4.72 -10.40
N GLU A 210 -8.13 3.42 -10.71
CA GLU A 210 -9.35 2.86 -11.27
C GLU A 210 -10.46 3.13 -10.25
N PRO A 211 -11.64 3.59 -10.69
CA PRO A 211 -12.77 3.70 -9.79
C PRO A 211 -12.92 2.35 -9.10
N PHE A 212 -12.80 2.34 -7.77
CA PHE A 212 -12.89 1.12 -7.00
C PHE A 212 -14.24 0.45 -7.31
N GLN A 213 -14.23 -0.56 -8.18
CA GLN A 213 -15.41 -1.36 -8.43
C GLN A 213 -15.62 -2.25 -7.22
N ILE A 214 -16.68 -1.94 -6.46
CA ILE A 214 -17.08 -2.75 -5.31
C ILE A 214 -17.40 -4.15 -5.85
N PRO A 215 -16.63 -5.20 -5.49
CA PRO A 215 -16.98 -6.55 -5.89
C PRO A 215 -18.37 -6.89 -5.35
N ALA A 216 -19.26 -7.36 -6.21
CA ALA A 216 -20.66 -7.59 -5.83
C ALA A 216 -20.79 -8.57 -4.65
N ASP A 217 -19.88 -9.54 -4.54
CA ASP A 217 -19.78 -10.51 -3.45
C ASP A 217 -19.26 -9.91 -2.13
N ARG A 218 -18.76 -8.68 -2.15
CA ARG A 218 -18.26 -7.93 -0.97
C ARG A 218 -19.24 -6.89 -0.44
N ILE A 219 -20.46 -6.88 -0.92
CA ILE A 219 -21.54 -6.07 -0.37
C ILE A 219 -22.28 -6.92 0.66
N THR A 220 -22.30 -6.48 1.92
CA THR A 220 -23.12 -7.12 2.95
C THR A 220 -24.60 -6.99 2.59
N PRO A 221 -25.38 -8.06 2.60
CA PRO A 221 -26.84 -7.99 2.40
C PRO A 221 -27.51 -7.09 3.44
N GLU A 222 -28.52 -6.33 3.02
CA GLU A 222 -29.28 -5.46 3.93
C GLU A 222 -29.96 -6.25 5.06
N ARG A 223 -30.36 -7.49 4.75
CA ARG A 223 -30.98 -8.39 5.70
C ARG A 223 -30.25 -9.73 5.71
N ILE A 224 -29.82 -10.17 6.88
CA ILE A 224 -29.14 -11.44 7.12
C ILE A 224 -30.01 -12.26 8.07
N ASP A 225 -30.72 -13.23 7.54
CA ASP A 225 -31.57 -14.15 8.32
C ASP A 225 -30.86 -15.47 8.62
N HIS A 226 -29.94 -15.91 7.77
CA HIS A 226 -29.15 -17.13 7.88
C HIS A 226 -27.70 -16.86 7.46
N LEU A 227 -26.79 -17.68 7.97
CA LEU A 227 -25.36 -17.67 7.63
C LEU A 227 -24.97 -19.04 7.09
N ALA A 228 -24.10 -19.04 6.08
CA ALA A 228 -23.37 -20.25 5.70
C ALA A 228 -22.35 -20.62 6.79
N ALA A 229 -21.86 -21.86 6.80
CA ALA A 229 -20.95 -22.34 7.85
C ALA A 229 -19.66 -21.54 7.99
N HIS A 230 -19.19 -20.88 6.91
CA HIS A 230 -17.99 -20.05 6.86
C HIS A 230 -18.29 -18.54 7.02
N GLU A 231 -19.55 -18.15 7.18
CA GLU A 231 -19.91 -16.74 7.32
C GLU A 231 -19.98 -16.33 8.79
N VAL A 232 -19.58 -15.10 9.07
CA VAL A 232 -19.57 -14.48 10.41
C VAL A 232 -20.33 -13.17 10.38
N PHE A 233 -21.32 -13.02 11.24
CA PHE A 233 -22.11 -11.81 11.40
C PHE A 233 -21.39 -10.79 12.26
N VAL A 234 -20.95 -9.66 11.67
CA VAL A 234 -20.21 -8.63 12.41
C VAL A 234 -21.15 -7.49 12.79
N PHE A 235 -21.20 -7.19 14.09
CA PHE A 235 -22.17 -6.25 14.64
C PHE A 235 -21.55 -5.27 15.65
N GLY A 236 -22.20 -4.09 15.78
CA GLY A 236 -21.84 -3.09 16.76
C GLY A 236 -22.32 -3.47 18.16
N SER A 237 -21.42 -3.38 19.12
CA SER A 237 -21.67 -3.62 20.53
C SER A 237 -21.44 -2.35 21.37
N ASN A 238 -21.61 -2.44 22.68
CA ASN A 238 -21.18 -1.44 23.64
C ASN A 238 -20.16 -2.03 24.62
N VAL A 239 -19.50 -1.16 25.40
CA VAL A 239 -18.44 -1.56 26.35
C VAL A 239 -18.90 -2.56 27.42
N TYR A 240 -20.18 -2.74 27.64
CA TYR A 240 -20.75 -3.68 28.59
C TYR A 240 -21.18 -5.02 27.96
N GLY A 241 -21.08 -5.16 26.63
CA GLY A 241 -21.56 -6.34 25.92
C GLY A 241 -23.09 -6.55 26.01
N ARG A 242 -23.85 -5.48 26.18
CA ARG A 242 -25.32 -5.53 26.20
C ARG A 242 -25.84 -5.55 24.75
N HIS A 243 -26.56 -6.60 24.41
CA HIS A 243 -27.05 -6.85 23.06
C HIS A 243 -28.58 -6.72 22.97
N ASP A 244 -29.13 -5.62 23.47
CA ASP A 244 -30.56 -5.43 23.67
C ASP A 244 -31.32 -4.94 22.43
N GLY A 245 -30.61 -4.46 21.39
CA GLY A 245 -31.26 -3.88 20.21
C GLY A 245 -30.54 -4.10 18.87
N GLY A 246 -31.26 -3.88 17.79
CA GLY A 246 -30.72 -3.87 16.41
C GLY A 246 -29.96 -5.14 16.04
N ALA A 247 -28.82 -4.97 15.36
CA ALA A 247 -27.95 -6.05 14.93
C ALA A 247 -27.38 -6.86 16.11
N ALA A 248 -27.10 -6.22 17.25
CA ALA A 248 -26.61 -6.90 18.43
C ALA A 248 -27.64 -7.91 18.99
N ARG A 249 -28.93 -7.55 19.01
CA ARG A 249 -29.99 -8.46 19.42
C ARG A 249 -30.16 -9.63 18.42
N ALA A 250 -30.04 -9.37 17.12
CA ALA A 250 -30.05 -10.43 16.12
C ALA A 250 -28.87 -11.39 16.31
N ALA A 251 -27.67 -10.88 16.56
CA ALA A 251 -26.49 -11.68 16.86
C ALA A 251 -26.69 -12.60 18.10
N LEU A 252 -27.27 -12.04 19.18
CA LEU A 252 -27.56 -12.79 20.41
C LEU A 252 -28.53 -13.94 20.18
N HIS A 253 -29.62 -13.69 19.44
CA HIS A 253 -30.68 -14.70 19.27
C HIS A 253 -30.42 -15.71 18.15
N ARG A 254 -29.61 -15.38 17.15
CA ARG A 254 -29.49 -16.19 15.93
C ARG A 254 -28.07 -16.69 15.64
N PHE A 255 -27.04 -15.92 16.03
CA PHE A 255 -25.68 -16.14 15.55
C PHE A 255 -24.68 -16.40 16.69
N GLY A 256 -25.18 -16.70 17.89
CA GLY A 256 -24.36 -17.19 19.01
C GLY A 256 -23.56 -16.12 19.76
N ALA A 257 -23.90 -14.84 19.60
CA ALA A 257 -23.35 -13.78 20.46
C ALA A 257 -23.72 -14.02 21.93
N LYS A 258 -22.84 -13.57 22.84
CA LYS A 258 -22.99 -13.78 24.28
C LYS A 258 -23.22 -12.45 25.01
N TYR A 259 -24.23 -12.39 25.82
CA TYR A 259 -24.48 -11.24 26.69
C TYR A 259 -23.31 -11.04 27.67
N GLY A 260 -22.86 -9.79 27.81
CA GLY A 260 -21.70 -9.44 28.63
C GLY A 260 -20.34 -9.52 27.93
N VAL A 261 -20.28 -9.97 26.67
CA VAL A 261 -19.05 -10.01 25.86
C VAL A 261 -19.05 -8.87 24.84
N ALA A 262 -18.29 -7.84 25.11
CA ALA A 262 -18.32 -6.58 24.34
C ALA A 262 -17.60 -6.66 22.99
N GLU A 263 -16.55 -7.48 22.85
CA GLU A 263 -15.66 -7.51 21.68
C GLU A 263 -15.23 -8.94 21.33
N GLY A 264 -14.96 -9.16 20.05
CA GLY A 264 -14.35 -10.38 19.54
C GLY A 264 -15.32 -11.44 19.03
N PRO A 265 -14.81 -12.63 18.65
CA PRO A 265 -15.58 -13.71 18.07
C PRO A 265 -16.48 -14.41 19.10
N GLN A 266 -17.72 -14.69 18.72
CA GLN A 266 -18.74 -15.30 19.58
C GLN A 266 -19.69 -16.16 18.73
N GLY A 267 -19.58 -17.47 18.76
CA GLY A 267 -20.33 -18.35 17.84
C GLY A 267 -20.06 -18.01 16.38
N GLN A 268 -21.11 -17.80 15.58
CA GLN A 268 -20.99 -17.30 14.21
C GLN A 268 -21.10 -15.75 14.13
N SER A 269 -20.69 -15.04 15.18
CA SER A 269 -20.71 -13.59 15.20
C SER A 269 -19.39 -12.98 15.71
N TYR A 270 -19.19 -11.71 15.40
CA TYR A 270 -18.07 -10.91 15.90
C TYR A 270 -18.59 -9.57 16.39
N ALA A 271 -18.31 -9.22 17.64
CA ALA A 271 -18.72 -7.97 18.24
C ALA A 271 -17.63 -6.90 18.13
N ILE A 272 -18.00 -5.67 17.75
CA ILE A 272 -17.12 -4.50 17.75
C ILE A 272 -17.76 -3.43 18.63
N PRO A 273 -17.14 -3.03 19.75
CA PRO A 273 -17.69 -1.98 20.60
C PRO A 273 -17.58 -0.63 19.90
N THR A 274 -18.73 0.06 19.74
CA THR A 274 -18.87 1.36 19.10
C THR A 274 -19.62 2.37 19.97
N VAL A 275 -20.12 1.93 21.12
CA VAL A 275 -20.84 2.76 22.09
C VAL A 275 -20.14 2.70 23.43
N GLY A 276 -19.89 3.87 24.03
CA GLY A 276 -19.19 4.01 25.30
C GLY A 276 -17.65 4.07 25.16
N LEU A 277 -17.15 4.17 23.93
CA LEU A 277 -15.73 4.39 23.61
C LEU A 277 -15.54 5.77 22.98
N ARG A 278 -14.31 6.28 23.06
CA ARG A 278 -13.85 7.42 22.27
C ARG A 278 -13.63 6.98 20.80
N PRO A 279 -13.65 7.91 19.83
CA PRO A 279 -13.43 7.58 18.42
C PRO A 279 -12.15 6.76 18.17
N GLU A 280 -11.04 7.10 18.82
CA GLU A 280 -9.76 6.42 18.67
C GLU A 280 -9.82 4.96 19.20
N GLU A 281 -10.54 4.74 20.29
CA GLU A 281 -10.73 3.40 20.85
C GLU A 281 -11.62 2.53 19.96
N THR A 282 -12.64 3.14 19.33
CA THR A 282 -13.47 2.48 18.33
C THR A 282 -12.65 2.12 17.08
N ALA A 283 -11.80 3.03 16.59
CA ALA A 283 -10.89 2.77 15.47
C ALA A 283 -9.95 1.60 15.78
N MET A 284 -9.39 1.54 16.99
CA MET A 284 -8.55 0.42 17.43
C MET A 284 -9.31 -0.92 17.48
N ALA A 285 -10.58 -0.92 17.88
CA ALA A 285 -11.40 -2.13 17.90
C ALA A 285 -11.69 -2.62 16.48
N ILE A 286 -11.96 -1.72 15.54
CA ILE A 286 -12.13 -2.02 14.12
C ILE A 286 -10.84 -2.57 13.51
N HIS A 287 -9.70 -1.97 13.83
CA HIS A 287 -8.39 -2.46 13.37
C HIS A 287 -8.11 -3.89 13.87
N ARG A 288 -8.41 -4.21 15.16
CA ARG A 288 -8.30 -5.58 15.69
C ARG A 288 -9.21 -6.56 14.96
N PHE A 289 -10.43 -6.15 14.62
CA PHE A 289 -11.34 -6.94 13.80
C PHE A 289 -10.76 -7.25 12.42
N ILE A 290 -10.25 -6.22 11.71
CA ILE A 290 -9.66 -6.37 10.37
C ILE A 290 -8.47 -7.34 10.40
N ASN A 291 -7.62 -7.24 11.42
CA ASN A 291 -6.50 -8.16 11.62
C ASN A 291 -6.98 -9.60 11.91
N THR A 292 -8.07 -9.75 12.68
CA THR A 292 -8.69 -11.06 12.89
C THR A 292 -9.17 -11.67 11.58
N ALA A 293 -9.78 -10.87 10.70
CA ALA A 293 -10.24 -11.33 9.39
C ALA A 293 -9.07 -11.75 8.48
N ARG A 294 -7.97 -10.99 8.46
CA ARG A 294 -6.74 -11.35 7.72
C ARG A 294 -6.16 -12.68 8.15
N LEU A 295 -6.18 -12.97 9.46
CA LEU A 295 -5.66 -14.22 10.03
C LEU A 295 -6.58 -15.43 9.80
N ASN A 296 -7.82 -15.20 9.35
CA ASN A 296 -8.82 -16.24 9.13
C ASN A 296 -9.43 -16.18 7.72
N PRO A 297 -8.63 -16.36 6.64
CA PRO A 297 -9.07 -16.18 5.26
C PRO A 297 -10.16 -17.18 4.81
N GLY A 298 -10.32 -18.29 5.51
CA GLY A 298 -11.39 -19.27 5.27
C GLY A 298 -12.78 -18.85 5.77
N LEU A 299 -12.87 -17.74 6.53
CA LEU A 299 -14.13 -17.19 7.01
C LEU A 299 -14.48 -15.92 6.20
N LYS A 300 -15.78 -15.69 5.99
CA LYS A 300 -16.32 -14.49 5.35
C LYS A 300 -17.05 -13.64 6.37
N TYR A 301 -16.63 -12.41 6.56
CA TYR A 301 -17.16 -11.50 7.56
C TYR A 301 -18.17 -10.53 6.94
N LEU A 302 -19.43 -10.62 7.36
CA LEU A 302 -20.53 -9.78 6.89
C LEU A 302 -20.73 -8.62 7.88
N VAL A 303 -20.15 -7.47 7.61
CA VAL A 303 -20.23 -6.29 8.48
C VAL A 303 -21.57 -5.59 8.30
N THR A 304 -22.33 -5.44 9.38
CA THR A 304 -23.58 -4.65 9.40
C THR A 304 -23.27 -3.14 9.43
N PRO A 305 -24.24 -2.23 9.22
CA PRO A 305 -24.05 -0.78 9.39
C PRO A 305 -23.73 -0.41 10.86
N ILE A 306 -22.57 -0.83 11.33
CA ILE A 306 -22.09 -0.70 12.71
C ILE A 306 -22.08 0.78 13.12
N GLY A 307 -22.59 1.07 14.32
CA GLY A 307 -22.61 2.43 14.87
C GLY A 307 -23.69 3.33 14.30
N CYS A 308 -24.16 3.10 13.05
CA CYS A 308 -25.06 4.00 12.32
C CYS A 308 -26.54 3.87 12.68
N GLY A 309 -26.87 3.15 13.73
CA GLY A 309 -28.24 3.08 14.29
C GLY A 309 -28.26 3.72 15.68
N ASN A 310 -28.57 2.91 16.69
CA ASN A 310 -28.59 3.37 18.10
C ASN A 310 -27.22 3.81 18.63
N GLY A 311 -26.13 3.58 17.87
CA GLY A 311 -24.78 4.00 18.21
C GLY A 311 -24.49 5.48 18.03
N GLY A 312 -25.32 6.20 17.25
CA GLY A 312 -25.22 7.65 17.06
C GLY A 312 -24.08 8.11 16.15
N TRP A 313 -23.44 7.20 15.41
CA TRP A 313 -22.44 7.54 14.42
C TRP A 313 -23.06 7.82 13.06
N ASP A 314 -22.54 8.81 12.37
CA ASP A 314 -22.82 8.97 10.95
C ASP A 314 -21.95 8.02 10.12
N ALA A 315 -22.49 7.59 8.97
CA ALA A 315 -21.74 6.69 8.09
C ALA A 315 -20.48 7.38 7.50
N ALA A 316 -20.51 8.69 7.33
CA ALA A 316 -19.38 9.50 6.91
C ALA A 316 -18.18 9.42 7.88
N ASP A 317 -18.45 9.27 9.17
CA ASP A 317 -17.41 9.17 10.21
C ASP A 317 -17.01 7.71 10.47
N MET A 318 -17.98 6.78 10.38
CA MET A 318 -17.73 5.36 10.67
C MET A 318 -17.04 4.61 9.51
N ALA A 319 -17.45 4.86 8.27
CA ALA A 319 -16.93 4.14 7.12
C ALA A 319 -15.41 4.31 6.92
N PRO A 320 -14.81 5.50 7.07
CA PRO A 320 -13.36 5.69 6.95
C PRO A 320 -12.55 4.82 7.92
N LEU A 321 -13.10 4.46 9.08
CA LEU A 321 -12.44 3.56 10.03
C LEU A 321 -12.26 2.12 9.48
N PHE A 322 -13.04 1.75 8.46
CA PHE A 322 -12.95 0.50 7.73
C PHE A 322 -12.11 0.60 6.44
N ALA A 323 -11.35 1.67 6.22
CA ALA A 323 -10.57 1.86 4.98
C ALA A 323 -9.63 0.68 4.69
N GLU A 324 -8.98 0.11 5.69
CA GLU A 324 -8.11 -1.05 5.54
C GLU A 324 -8.86 -2.33 5.11
N ALA A 325 -10.17 -2.41 5.35
CA ALA A 325 -10.98 -3.56 4.94
C ALA A 325 -11.17 -3.62 3.41
N ARG A 326 -10.89 -2.54 2.68
CA ARG A 326 -10.89 -2.54 1.20
C ARG A 326 -9.97 -3.63 0.64
N ASP A 327 -8.83 -3.82 1.26
CA ASP A 327 -7.77 -4.73 0.82
C ASP A 327 -7.86 -6.11 1.50
N VAL A 328 -8.95 -6.40 2.22
CA VAL A 328 -9.17 -7.68 2.90
C VAL A 328 -10.34 -8.41 2.25
N PRO A 329 -10.08 -9.37 1.33
CA PRO A 329 -11.09 -9.91 0.41
C PRO A 329 -12.23 -10.65 1.10
N ASN A 330 -12.02 -11.19 2.29
CA ASN A 330 -13.03 -11.91 3.07
C ASN A 330 -13.88 -11.03 4.00
N ILE A 331 -13.76 -9.68 3.89
CA ILE A 331 -14.65 -8.73 4.56
C ILE A 331 -15.64 -8.15 3.55
N SER A 332 -16.93 -8.32 3.82
CA SER A 332 -18.02 -7.63 3.12
C SER A 332 -18.50 -6.46 3.98
N LEU A 333 -18.65 -5.28 3.36
CA LEU A 333 -19.13 -4.08 4.02
C LEU A 333 -20.52 -3.68 3.52
N PRO A 334 -21.30 -2.93 4.31
CA PRO A 334 -22.55 -2.37 3.84
C PRO A 334 -22.36 -1.46 2.62
N ARG A 335 -23.30 -1.45 1.68
CA ARG A 335 -23.29 -0.51 0.53
C ARG A 335 -23.09 0.93 0.99
N LEU A 336 -23.68 1.29 2.13
CA LEU A 336 -23.53 2.60 2.74
C LEU A 336 -22.07 2.96 3.08
N PHE A 337 -21.26 1.99 3.55
CA PHE A 337 -19.84 2.23 3.86
C PHE A 337 -19.01 2.33 2.58
N TRP A 338 -19.30 1.46 1.61
CA TRP A 338 -18.63 1.52 0.33
C TRP A 338 -18.76 2.90 -0.36
N ALA A 339 -19.88 3.59 -0.19
CA ALA A 339 -20.11 4.92 -0.76
C ALA A 339 -19.12 5.99 -0.24
N TYR A 340 -18.48 5.77 0.91
CA TYR A 340 -17.44 6.65 1.49
C TYR A 340 -16.02 6.10 1.35
N LEU A 341 -15.88 4.87 0.85
CA LEU A 341 -14.59 4.19 0.69
C LEU A 341 -14.18 4.02 -0.78
N SER A 342 -15.09 4.27 -1.69
CA SER A 342 -14.88 4.20 -3.15
C SER A 342 -14.21 5.44 -3.71
#